data_4b68655d772f793ba1ca1c23eccffc4a
#
_entry.id   4b68655d772f793ba1ca1c23eccffc4a
#
_cell.length_a   1.000
_cell.length_b   1.000
_cell.length_c   1.000
_cell.angle_alpha   90.00
_cell.angle_beta   90.00
_cell.angle_gamma   90.00
#
_symmetry.space_group_name_H-M   'P 1'
#
loop_
_entity.id
_entity.type
_entity.pdbx_description
1 polymer ?
#
loop_
_entity_poly.entity_id
_entity_poly.type
_entity_poly.pdbx_seq_one_letter_code
_entity_poly.pdbx_strand_id
1 'polypeptide(L)'
;MQSLKLFIQSFVPAFFCFTLMIMAAVLWVSPVSRSQEMSAQSYLSLPSEEETLTLLAIHAEDTLQSLTVLSIQPQQGQILLHSFPPETIINGETLSELWEQQELTSLDALLSAYTDLSIQRHLTVNDRQLFALLESFCSITAVLEQPLHYTQAGLTVTLEPGTHHLNSQQCLYYLQSAPNSSLRARRCEELLQNALNEYWPILASAQAQESFLKLLDLCDSDLTISDFDRCGEACAFMAQLVENPAVIQQSAAS
;
A
#
# COMPACT_ATOMS: atom_id res chain seq x y z
N MET A 1 15.21 8.23 47.66
CA MET A 1 15.67 6.86 47.29
C MET A 1 14.64 5.77 47.58
N GLN A 2 13.76 5.88 48.58
CA GLN A 2 12.73 4.85 48.89
C GLN A 2 11.64 4.76 47.80
N SER A 3 11.21 5.86 47.21
CA SER A 3 10.17 5.86 46.18
C SER A 3 10.61 5.17 44.89
N LEU A 4 11.89 5.25 44.53
CA LEU A 4 12.45 4.59 43.34
C LEU A 4 12.53 3.06 43.54
N LYS A 5 12.84 2.58 44.78
CA LYS A 5 12.84 1.16 45.11
C LYS A 5 11.43 0.56 45.05
N LEU A 6 10.43 1.28 45.57
CA LEU A 6 9.03 0.85 45.53
C LEU A 6 8.50 0.83 44.09
N PHE A 7 8.89 1.80 43.24
CA PHE A 7 8.53 1.81 41.84
C PHE A 7 9.11 0.62 41.09
N ILE A 8 10.41 0.34 41.28
CA ILE A 8 11.07 -0.83 40.64
C ILE A 8 10.47 -2.14 41.15
N GLN A 9 10.14 -2.23 42.43
CA GLN A 9 9.57 -3.45 43.04
C GLN A 9 8.14 -3.76 42.58
N SER A 10 7.35 -2.75 42.17
CA SER A 10 6.01 -2.96 41.62
C SER A 10 6.00 -3.04 40.10
N PHE A 11 6.89 -2.32 39.42
CA PHE A 11 6.93 -2.26 37.95
C PHE A 11 7.51 -3.52 37.32
N VAL A 12 8.57 -4.08 37.91
CA VAL A 12 9.25 -5.29 37.36
C VAL A 12 8.31 -6.50 37.35
N PRO A 13 7.59 -6.87 38.40
CA PRO A 13 6.67 -8.00 38.35
C PRO A 13 5.45 -7.75 37.47
N ALA A 14 4.93 -6.48 37.42
CA ALA A 14 3.84 -6.13 36.52
C ALA A 14 4.25 -6.22 35.06
N PHE A 15 5.46 -5.77 34.71
CA PHE A 15 6.02 -5.88 33.35
C PHE A 15 6.27 -7.36 32.99
N PHE A 16 6.75 -8.17 33.94
CA PHE A 16 6.95 -9.60 33.70
C PHE A 16 5.65 -10.37 33.53
N CYS A 17 4.59 -10.04 34.29
CA CYS A 17 3.26 -10.60 34.09
C CYS A 17 2.65 -10.16 32.75
N PHE A 18 2.88 -8.92 32.32
CA PHE A 18 2.38 -8.41 31.04
C PHE A 18 3.08 -9.07 29.85
N THR A 19 4.42 -9.24 29.93
CA THR A 19 5.18 -9.99 28.92
C THR A 19 4.82 -11.48 28.88
N LEU A 20 4.55 -12.09 30.04
CA LEU A 20 4.07 -13.48 30.10
C LEU A 20 2.65 -13.60 29.52
N MET A 21 1.77 -12.61 29.76
CA MET A 21 0.43 -12.59 29.19
C MET A 21 0.48 -12.40 27.65
N ILE A 22 1.36 -11.55 27.16
CA ILE A 22 1.59 -11.37 25.71
C ILE A 22 2.17 -12.66 25.11
N MET A 23 3.16 -13.27 25.75
CA MET A 23 3.70 -14.56 25.30
C MET A 23 2.65 -15.68 25.33
N ALA A 24 1.82 -15.73 26.38
CA ALA A 24 0.71 -16.69 26.47
C ALA A 24 -0.36 -16.40 25.43
N ALA A 25 -0.68 -15.11 25.14
CA ALA A 25 -1.59 -14.73 24.08
C ALA A 25 -1.02 -15.06 22.69
N VAL A 26 0.27 -14.83 22.46
CA VAL A 26 0.96 -15.21 21.22
C VAL A 26 1.01 -16.74 21.07
N LEU A 27 1.20 -17.49 22.14
CA LEU A 27 1.18 -18.95 22.12
C LEU A 27 -0.25 -19.53 22.03
N TRP A 28 -1.27 -18.78 22.52
CA TRP A 28 -2.68 -19.17 22.41
C TRP A 28 -3.32 -18.73 21.10
N VAL A 29 -2.84 -17.64 20.52
CA VAL A 29 -3.18 -17.14 19.16
C VAL A 29 -2.23 -17.71 18.11
N SER A 30 -1.25 -18.56 18.52
CA SER A 30 -0.67 -19.47 17.53
C SER A 30 -1.85 -20.22 16.93
N PRO A 31 -2.20 -19.99 15.66
CA PRO A 31 -3.26 -20.73 15.03
C PRO A 31 -2.88 -22.18 15.31
N VAL A 32 -3.78 -22.90 15.98
CA VAL A 32 -3.84 -24.34 15.76
C VAL A 32 -3.67 -24.44 14.28
N SER A 33 -2.51 -24.90 13.84
CA SER A 33 -2.30 -25.28 12.48
C SER A 33 -3.50 -26.15 12.12
N ARG A 34 -4.55 -25.56 11.58
CA ARG A 34 -5.22 -26.22 10.51
C ARG A 34 -4.09 -26.35 9.49
N SER A 35 -3.36 -27.44 9.60
CA SER A 35 -2.97 -28.20 8.45
C SER A 35 -4.29 -28.47 7.71
N GLN A 36 -4.82 -27.41 7.06
CA GLN A 36 -5.39 -27.65 5.77
C GLN A 36 -4.25 -28.40 5.09
N GLU A 37 -4.44 -29.69 4.95
CA GLU A 37 -3.83 -30.44 3.87
C GLU A 37 -4.21 -29.65 2.62
N MET A 38 -3.45 -28.61 2.34
CA MET A 38 -3.38 -28.01 1.03
C MET A 38 -2.95 -29.19 0.17
N SER A 39 -3.94 -29.79 -0.48
CA SER A 39 -3.69 -30.94 -1.32
C SER A 39 -2.56 -30.54 -2.24
N ALA A 40 -1.50 -31.33 -2.32
CA ALA A 40 -0.32 -31.07 -3.14
C ALA A 40 -0.67 -30.80 -4.63
N GLN A 41 -1.93 -30.92 -5.00
CA GLN A 41 -2.47 -30.61 -6.32
C GLN A 41 -2.77 -29.11 -6.55
N SER A 42 -3.05 -28.30 -5.51
CA SER A 42 -3.28 -26.85 -5.70
C SER A 42 -2.00 -26.07 -6.00
N TYR A 43 -0.83 -26.63 -5.66
CA TYR A 43 0.46 -26.01 -5.95
C TYR A 43 0.95 -26.19 -7.39
N LEU A 44 0.25 -26.93 -8.23
CA LEU A 44 0.64 -27.22 -9.60
C LEU A 44 -0.19 -26.47 -10.65
N SER A 45 -1.27 -25.81 -10.26
CA SER A 45 -2.04 -24.98 -11.19
C SER A 45 -1.44 -23.56 -11.21
N LEU A 46 -0.96 -23.15 -12.39
CA LEU A 46 -0.60 -21.76 -12.62
C LEU A 46 -1.84 -20.88 -12.38
N PRO A 47 -1.67 -19.68 -11.79
CA PRO A 47 -2.76 -18.71 -11.66
C PRO A 47 -3.46 -18.47 -12.99
N SER A 48 -4.77 -18.30 -12.97
CA SER A 48 -5.59 -18.01 -14.14
C SER A 48 -5.70 -16.51 -14.39
N GLU A 49 -6.15 -16.11 -15.58
CA GLU A 49 -6.45 -14.71 -15.88
C GLU A 49 -7.60 -14.17 -15.00
N GLU A 50 -8.51 -15.04 -14.55
CA GLU A 50 -9.62 -14.66 -13.67
C GLU A 50 -9.16 -14.20 -12.27
N GLU A 51 -7.92 -14.54 -11.88
CA GLU A 51 -7.31 -14.13 -10.61
C GLU A 51 -6.59 -12.77 -10.72
N THR A 52 -6.61 -12.15 -11.90
CA THR A 52 -6.14 -10.77 -12.07
C THR A 52 -7.10 -9.79 -11.39
N LEU A 53 -6.55 -8.84 -10.65
CA LEU A 53 -7.30 -7.75 -10.03
C LEU A 53 -6.67 -6.41 -10.43
N THR A 54 -7.46 -5.58 -11.10
CA THR A 54 -7.07 -4.21 -11.43
C THR A 54 -7.93 -3.22 -10.66
N LEU A 55 -7.30 -2.35 -9.91
CA LEU A 55 -7.97 -1.32 -9.13
C LEU A 55 -7.46 0.08 -9.49
N LEU A 56 -8.33 1.06 -9.35
CA LEU A 56 -8.02 2.48 -9.41
C LEU A 56 -7.91 3.03 -7.99
N ALA A 57 -6.70 3.36 -7.57
CA ALA A 57 -6.43 4.05 -6.32
C ALA A 57 -6.48 5.56 -6.56
N ILE A 58 -7.37 6.25 -5.84
CA ILE A 58 -7.65 7.67 -5.95
C ILE A 58 -7.20 8.36 -4.67
N HIS A 59 -6.25 9.27 -4.78
CA HIS A 59 -5.87 10.14 -3.68
C HIS A 59 -6.51 11.52 -3.91
N ALA A 60 -7.46 11.88 -3.06
CA ALA A 60 -8.20 13.14 -3.15
C ALA A 60 -8.51 13.70 -1.77
N GLU A 61 -8.42 15.02 -1.65
CA GLU A 61 -8.99 15.84 -0.58
C GLU A 61 -10.18 16.63 -1.16
N ASP A 62 -10.17 17.95 -1.05
CA ASP A 62 -11.16 18.79 -1.77
C ASP A 62 -10.97 18.72 -3.29
N THR A 63 -9.77 18.36 -3.74
CA THR A 63 -9.39 18.21 -5.14
C THR A 63 -8.62 16.92 -5.35
N LEU A 64 -8.63 16.42 -6.59
CA LEU A 64 -7.84 15.27 -7.00
C LEU A 64 -6.33 15.56 -6.83
N GLN A 65 -5.62 14.68 -6.16
CA GLN A 65 -4.16 14.79 -5.94
C GLN A 65 -3.37 13.85 -6.86
N SER A 66 -3.83 12.63 -7.03
CA SER A 66 -3.25 11.64 -7.95
C SER A 66 -4.21 10.49 -8.17
N LEU A 67 -4.05 9.81 -9.30
CA LEU A 67 -4.69 8.54 -9.63
C LEU A 67 -3.60 7.50 -9.88
N THR A 68 -3.79 6.29 -9.40
CA THR A 68 -2.87 5.18 -9.67
C THR A 68 -3.67 3.95 -10.08
N VAL A 69 -3.44 3.47 -11.28
CA VAL A 69 -3.93 2.14 -11.71
C VAL A 69 -2.95 1.11 -11.17
N LEU A 70 -3.45 0.16 -10.40
CA LEU A 70 -2.70 -0.96 -9.85
C LEU A 70 -3.30 -2.26 -10.38
N SER A 71 -2.51 -3.07 -11.09
CA SER A 71 -2.96 -4.35 -11.62
C SER A 71 -2.11 -5.49 -11.07
N ILE A 72 -2.73 -6.34 -10.26
CA ILE A 72 -2.13 -7.58 -9.75
C ILE A 72 -2.32 -8.64 -10.83
N GLN A 73 -1.23 -9.14 -11.38
CA GLN A 73 -1.19 -10.12 -12.47
C GLN A 73 -0.41 -11.37 -12.04
N PRO A 74 -1.01 -12.27 -11.26
CA PRO A 74 -0.31 -13.41 -10.68
C PRO A 74 0.27 -14.35 -11.71
N GLN A 75 -0.40 -14.53 -12.85
CA GLN A 75 0.06 -15.36 -13.96
C GLN A 75 1.40 -14.85 -14.52
N GLN A 76 1.61 -13.54 -14.53
CA GLN A 76 2.83 -12.90 -15.02
C GLN A 76 3.87 -12.68 -13.90
N GLY A 77 3.50 -12.94 -12.66
CA GLY A 77 4.35 -12.73 -11.49
C GLY A 77 4.64 -11.26 -11.22
N GLN A 78 3.71 -10.35 -11.54
CA GLN A 78 3.94 -8.92 -11.42
C GLN A 78 2.73 -8.14 -10.91
N ILE A 79 3.01 -6.98 -10.34
CA ILE A 79 2.04 -5.95 -9.99
C ILE A 79 2.42 -4.71 -10.79
N LEU A 80 1.60 -4.34 -11.75
CA LEU A 80 1.81 -3.14 -12.55
C LEU A 80 1.27 -1.91 -11.82
N LEU A 81 2.05 -0.85 -11.83
CA LEU A 81 1.71 0.45 -11.29
C LEU A 81 1.79 1.50 -12.39
N HIS A 82 0.79 2.35 -12.48
CA HIS A 82 0.79 3.50 -13.39
C HIS A 82 0.07 4.67 -12.73
N SER A 83 0.81 5.72 -12.37
CA SER A 83 0.27 6.89 -11.70
C SER A 83 0.10 8.06 -12.67
N PHE A 84 -1.02 8.75 -12.50
CA PHE A 84 -1.43 9.88 -13.32
C PHE A 84 -1.56 11.14 -12.47
N PRO A 85 -0.93 12.25 -12.87
CA PRO A 85 -1.20 13.54 -12.26
C PRO A 85 -2.59 14.07 -12.68
N PRO A 86 -3.25 14.90 -11.85
CA PRO A 86 -4.59 15.41 -12.10
C PRO A 86 -4.77 16.16 -13.43
N GLU A 87 -3.71 16.81 -13.91
CA GLU A 87 -3.69 17.55 -15.18
C GLU A 87 -3.47 16.67 -16.42
N THR A 88 -3.38 15.34 -16.27
CA THR A 88 -3.31 14.43 -17.42
C THR A 88 -4.55 14.62 -18.29
N ILE A 89 -4.32 14.89 -19.58
CA ILE A 89 -5.40 15.08 -20.55
C ILE A 89 -5.64 13.78 -21.29
N ILE A 90 -6.87 13.29 -21.25
CA ILE A 90 -7.33 12.12 -21.99
C ILE A 90 -8.58 12.54 -22.76
N ASN A 91 -8.57 12.38 -24.09
CA ASN A 91 -9.67 12.77 -25.00
C ASN A 91 -10.10 14.25 -24.89
N GLY A 92 -9.19 15.13 -24.44
CA GLY A 92 -9.43 16.58 -24.40
C GLY A 92 -9.93 17.10 -23.04
N GLU A 93 -10.13 16.23 -22.05
CA GLU A 93 -10.50 16.60 -20.68
C GLU A 93 -9.40 16.20 -19.72
N THR A 94 -9.22 16.95 -18.63
CA THR A 94 -8.28 16.60 -17.57
C THR A 94 -8.91 15.59 -16.60
N LEU A 95 -8.07 14.77 -15.95
CA LEU A 95 -8.56 13.84 -14.92
C LEU A 95 -9.19 14.58 -13.74
N SER A 96 -8.74 15.80 -13.44
CA SER A 96 -9.34 16.66 -12.42
C SER A 96 -10.76 17.08 -12.79
N GLU A 97 -11.01 17.49 -14.03
CA GLU A 97 -12.36 17.87 -14.51
C GLU A 97 -13.30 16.68 -14.46
N LEU A 98 -12.85 15.49 -14.88
CA LEU A 98 -13.65 14.26 -14.83
C LEU A 98 -13.97 13.86 -13.37
N TRP A 99 -13.03 14.04 -12.46
CA TRP A 99 -13.24 13.79 -11.04
C TRP A 99 -14.28 14.74 -10.42
N GLU A 100 -14.20 16.05 -10.73
CA GLU A 100 -15.16 17.06 -10.25
C GLU A 100 -16.58 16.81 -10.75
N GLN A 101 -16.73 16.23 -11.93
CA GLN A 101 -18.03 15.83 -12.49
C GLN A 101 -18.59 14.56 -11.81
N GLN A 102 -17.79 13.91 -10.95
CA GLN A 102 -18.14 12.65 -10.27
C GLN A 102 -18.49 11.50 -11.24
N GLU A 103 -17.94 11.51 -12.42
CA GLU A 103 -18.17 10.50 -13.45
C GLU A 103 -17.12 9.36 -13.35
N LEU A 104 -17.12 8.58 -12.25
CA LEU A 104 -16.18 7.47 -12.07
C LEU A 104 -16.22 6.48 -13.25
N THR A 105 -17.40 6.20 -13.80
CA THR A 105 -17.56 5.28 -14.93
C THR A 105 -16.86 5.78 -16.19
N SER A 106 -16.92 7.10 -16.45
CA SER A 106 -16.20 7.73 -17.55
C SER A 106 -14.70 7.69 -17.33
N LEU A 107 -14.26 7.95 -16.09
CA LEU A 107 -12.86 7.88 -15.68
C LEU A 107 -12.28 6.47 -15.88
N ASP A 108 -13.02 5.44 -15.46
CA ASP A 108 -12.63 4.03 -15.65
C ASP A 108 -12.50 3.66 -17.11
N ALA A 109 -13.49 4.02 -17.92
CA ALA A 109 -13.47 3.73 -19.35
C ALA A 109 -12.27 4.36 -20.05
N LEU A 110 -11.97 5.61 -19.70
CA LEU A 110 -10.84 6.34 -20.27
C LEU A 110 -9.49 5.77 -19.81
N LEU A 111 -9.32 5.51 -18.53
CA LEU A 111 -8.08 4.94 -18.00
C LEU A 111 -7.89 3.50 -18.45
N SER A 112 -8.95 2.70 -18.54
CA SER A 112 -8.89 1.35 -19.08
C SER A 112 -8.44 1.33 -20.53
N ALA A 113 -8.97 2.25 -21.35
CA ALA A 113 -8.56 2.38 -22.75
C ALA A 113 -7.12 2.90 -22.90
N TYR A 114 -6.66 3.76 -21.97
CA TYR A 114 -5.31 4.33 -22.00
C TYR A 114 -4.25 3.33 -21.56
N THR A 115 -4.55 2.51 -20.53
CA THR A 115 -3.61 1.56 -19.95
C THR A 115 -3.69 0.15 -20.54
N ASP A 116 -4.73 -0.12 -21.33
CA ASP A 116 -5.11 -1.48 -21.81
C ASP A 116 -5.39 -2.44 -20.62
N LEU A 117 -5.83 -1.90 -19.49
CA LEU A 117 -6.16 -2.65 -18.28
C LEU A 117 -7.64 -2.41 -17.91
N SER A 118 -8.39 -3.50 -17.67
CA SER A 118 -9.79 -3.40 -17.25
C SER A 118 -9.89 -3.11 -15.76
N ILE A 119 -10.23 -1.86 -15.37
CA ILE A 119 -10.44 -1.47 -13.99
C ILE A 119 -11.69 -2.18 -13.45
N GLN A 120 -11.53 -2.86 -12.31
CA GLN A 120 -12.57 -3.69 -11.70
C GLN A 120 -13.03 -3.13 -10.36
N ARG A 121 -12.18 -2.40 -9.66
CA ARG A 121 -12.41 -1.89 -8.30
C ARG A 121 -11.80 -0.52 -8.10
N HIS A 122 -12.32 0.17 -7.08
CA HIS A 122 -11.87 1.50 -6.67
C HIS A 122 -11.44 1.50 -5.21
N LEU A 123 -10.46 2.35 -4.93
CA LEU A 123 -10.01 2.68 -3.60
C LEU A 123 -9.78 4.19 -3.53
N THR A 124 -10.50 4.89 -2.66
CA THR A 124 -10.32 6.33 -2.46
C THR A 124 -9.72 6.59 -1.08
N VAL A 125 -8.72 7.45 -1.03
CA VAL A 125 -8.07 7.86 0.21
C VAL A 125 -7.88 9.37 0.24
N ASN A 126 -8.07 9.96 1.42
CA ASN A 126 -7.64 11.32 1.74
C ASN A 126 -6.29 11.31 2.47
N ASP A 127 -5.70 12.48 2.75
CA ASP A 127 -4.39 12.61 3.43
C ASP A 127 -4.37 11.89 4.78
N ARG A 128 -5.46 11.93 5.56
CA ARG A 128 -5.56 11.28 6.85
C ARG A 128 -5.60 9.76 6.73
N GLN A 129 -6.36 9.25 5.77
CA GLN A 129 -6.45 7.82 5.47
C GLN A 129 -5.13 7.30 4.90
N LEU A 130 -4.50 8.07 3.99
CA LEU A 130 -3.16 7.76 3.47
C LEU A 130 -2.13 7.69 4.60
N PHE A 131 -2.14 8.65 5.54
CA PHE A 131 -1.26 8.61 6.71
C PHE A 131 -1.47 7.33 7.53
N ALA A 132 -2.73 6.97 7.82
CA ALA A 132 -3.07 5.78 8.59
C ALA A 132 -2.66 4.48 7.88
N LEU A 133 -2.74 4.45 6.54
CA LEU A 133 -2.21 3.35 5.74
C LEU A 133 -0.68 3.26 5.84
N LEU A 134 0.01 4.37 5.68
CA LEU A 134 1.46 4.44 5.79
C LEU A 134 1.97 4.04 7.19
N GLU A 135 1.20 4.31 8.26
CA GLU A 135 1.51 3.83 9.61
C GLU A 135 1.49 2.30 9.75
N SER A 136 0.86 1.60 8.81
CA SER A 136 0.86 0.13 8.78
C SER A 136 2.21 -0.45 8.35
N PHE A 137 3.04 0.37 7.70
CA PHE A 137 4.41 0.06 7.34
C PHE A 137 5.36 0.72 8.34
N CYS A 138 6.38 0.02 8.80
CA CYS A 138 7.34 0.61 9.74
C CYS A 138 8.11 1.77 9.09
N SER A 139 8.53 1.60 7.86
CA SER A 139 9.19 2.60 7.02
C SER A 139 9.17 2.13 5.57
N ILE A 140 9.29 3.06 4.64
CA ILE A 140 9.37 2.78 3.21
C ILE A 140 10.65 3.39 2.67
N THR A 141 11.41 2.63 1.90
CA THR A 141 12.63 3.14 1.27
C THR A 141 12.28 4.15 0.17
N ALA A 142 12.95 5.28 0.18
CA ALA A 142 12.86 6.30 -0.87
C ALA A 142 14.24 6.84 -1.23
N VAL A 143 14.42 7.21 -2.48
CA VAL A 143 15.62 7.89 -2.96
C VAL A 143 15.31 9.37 -3.11
N LEU A 144 15.93 10.19 -2.28
CA LEU A 144 15.79 11.64 -2.35
C LEU A 144 16.79 12.19 -3.38
N GLU A 145 16.30 12.77 -4.46
CA GLU A 145 17.14 13.46 -5.47
C GLU A 145 17.60 14.84 -4.98
N GLN A 146 16.82 15.44 -4.08
CA GLN A 146 17.07 16.77 -3.49
C GLN A 146 16.84 16.72 -1.98
N PRO A 147 17.42 17.64 -1.20
CA PRO A 147 17.19 17.70 0.24
C PRO A 147 15.69 17.86 0.55
N LEU A 148 15.19 17.08 1.50
CA LEU A 148 13.83 17.19 2.01
C LEU A 148 13.84 18.03 3.30
N HIS A 149 13.21 19.20 3.26
CA HIS A 149 13.06 20.09 4.41
C HIS A 149 11.65 20.02 4.95
N TYR A 150 11.49 19.78 6.24
CA TYR A 150 10.20 19.81 6.91
C TYR A 150 10.33 20.25 8.36
N THR A 151 9.20 20.66 8.97
CA THR A 151 9.17 21.06 10.37
C THR A 151 8.42 20.02 11.19
N GLN A 152 9.07 19.47 12.21
CA GLN A 152 8.47 18.53 13.14
C GLN A 152 8.70 19.01 14.58
N ALA A 153 7.63 19.12 15.36
CA ALA A 153 7.67 19.62 16.75
C ALA A 153 8.40 20.97 16.91
N GLY A 154 8.28 21.87 15.92
CA GLY A 154 8.93 23.18 15.92
C GLY A 154 10.41 23.18 15.53
N LEU A 155 10.96 22.03 15.18
CA LEU A 155 12.35 21.88 14.68
C LEU A 155 12.34 21.67 13.17
N THR A 156 13.20 22.40 12.46
CA THR A 156 13.45 22.15 11.05
C THR A 156 14.35 20.92 10.91
N VAL A 157 13.85 19.92 10.22
CA VAL A 157 14.61 18.69 9.89
C VAL A 157 14.98 18.75 8.42
N THR A 158 16.21 18.35 8.09
CA THR A 158 16.69 18.19 6.73
C THR A 158 17.17 16.78 6.53
N LEU A 159 16.65 16.10 5.51
CA LEU A 159 17.21 14.85 5.00
C LEU A 159 17.97 15.18 3.73
N GLU A 160 19.24 14.84 3.70
CA GLU A 160 20.12 15.06 2.54
C GLU A 160 19.74 14.13 1.39
N PRO A 161 20.16 14.44 0.14
CA PRO A 161 19.95 13.52 -0.99
C PRO A 161 20.58 12.14 -0.72
N GLY A 162 19.89 11.10 -1.18
CA GLY A 162 20.33 9.71 -0.98
C GLY A 162 19.18 8.78 -0.63
N THR A 163 19.50 7.55 -0.28
CA THR A 163 18.53 6.53 0.10
C THR A 163 18.18 6.66 1.60
N HIS A 164 16.90 6.76 1.90
CA HIS A 164 16.35 6.88 3.25
C HIS A 164 15.23 5.89 3.49
N HIS A 165 15.06 5.47 4.75
CA HIS A 165 13.88 4.77 5.23
C HIS A 165 12.94 5.80 5.86
N LEU A 166 11.92 6.19 5.11
CA LEU A 166 10.97 7.23 5.52
C LEU A 166 9.85 6.62 6.36
N ASN A 167 9.58 7.18 7.53
CA ASN A 167 8.36 6.84 8.28
C ASN A 167 7.13 7.50 7.63
N SER A 168 5.91 7.17 8.11
CA SER A 168 4.64 7.67 7.59
C SER A 168 4.60 9.19 7.43
N GLN A 169 5.05 9.93 8.45
CA GLN A 169 5.07 11.39 8.43
C GLN A 169 6.05 11.93 7.38
N GLN A 170 7.22 11.32 7.26
CA GLN A 170 8.23 11.69 6.28
C GLN A 170 7.79 11.37 4.85
N CYS A 171 7.06 10.25 4.64
CA CYS A 171 6.44 9.93 3.36
C CYS A 171 5.46 11.02 2.92
N LEU A 172 4.58 11.49 3.83
CA LEU A 172 3.67 12.60 3.52
C LEU A 172 4.42 13.88 3.16
N TYR A 173 5.42 14.27 3.95
CA TYR A 173 6.24 15.46 3.64
C TYR A 173 6.95 15.30 2.29
N TYR A 174 7.43 14.11 1.98
CA TYR A 174 8.05 13.83 0.68
C TYR A 174 7.08 14.03 -0.48
N LEU A 175 5.84 13.54 -0.36
CA LEU A 175 4.81 13.75 -1.36
C LEU A 175 4.40 15.22 -1.47
N GLN A 176 4.14 15.89 -0.34
CA GLN A 176 3.69 17.28 -0.28
C GLN A 176 4.77 18.27 -0.74
N SER A 177 6.06 17.93 -0.59
CA SER A 177 7.18 18.77 -1.04
C SER A 177 7.42 18.72 -2.55
N ALA A 178 6.67 17.92 -3.30
CA ALA A 178 6.77 17.90 -4.74
C ALA A 178 6.32 19.25 -5.34
N PRO A 179 7.14 19.89 -6.19
CA PRO A 179 6.85 21.23 -6.73
C PRO A 179 5.68 21.24 -7.73
N ASN A 180 5.31 20.09 -8.25
CA ASN A 180 4.19 19.92 -9.17
C ASN A 180 3.56 18.53 -9.00
N SER A 181 2.36 18.36 -9.54
CA SER A 181 1.57 17.13 -9.47
C SER A 181 2.22 15.96 -10.20
N SER A 182 2.90 16.19 -11.32
CA SER A 182 3.61 15.14 -12.04
C SER A 182 4.71 14.51 -11.20
N LEU A 183 5.51 15.32 -10.50
CA LEU A 183 6.53 14.80 -9.59
C LEU A 183 5.88 14.14 -8.36
N ARG A 184 4.75 14.66 -7.87
CA ARG A 184 4.01 14.05 -6.77
C ARG A 184 3.48 12.67 -7.17
N ALA A 185 2.87 12.53 -8.34
CA ALA A 185 2.38 11.25 -8.86
C ALA A 185 3.52 10.24 -9.00
N ARG A 186 4.65 10.64 -9.57
CA ARG A 186 5.85 9.79 -9.67
C ARG A 186 6.37 9.35 -8.30
N ARG A 187 6.47 10.26 -7.33
CA ARG A 187 6.88 9.93 -5.95
C ARG A 187 5.90 8.98 -5.28
N CYS A 188 4.60 9.15 -5.50
CA CYS A 188 3.58 8.24 -5.00
C CYS A 188 3.76 6.83 -5.58
N GLU A 189 3.99 6.73 -6.87
CA GLU A 189 4.26 5.48 -7.58
C GLU A 189 5.52 4.78 -7.06
N GLU A 190 6.62 5.51 -6.90
CA GLU A 190 7.88 5.00 -6.36
C GLU A 190 7.72 4.51 -4.89
N LEU A 191 7.04 5.27 -4.05
CA LEU A 191 6.75 4.84 -2.67
C LEU A 191 5.86 3.60 -2.63
N LEU A 192 4.84 3.54 -3.47
CA LEU A 192 3.95 2.40 -3.56
C LEU A 192 4.69 1.15 -4.07
N GLN A 193 5.53 1.30 -5.10
CA GLN A 193 6.39 0.23 -5.60
C GLN A 193 7.29 -0.33 -4.50
N ASN A 194 7.97 0.56 -3.77
CA ASN A 194 8.90 0.16 -2.73
C ASN A 194 8.15 -0.49 -1.55
N ALA A 195 7.02 0.08 -1.13
CA ALA A 195 6.18 -0.51 -0.09
C ALA A 195 5.72 -1.92 -0.46
N LEU A 196 5.19 -2.10 -1.67
CA LEU A 196 4.75 -3.41 -2.15
C LEU A 196 5.90 -4.42 -2.20
N ASN A 197 7.07 -4.02 -2.69
CA ASN A 197 8.22 -4.92 -2.79
C ASN A 197 8.82 -5.24 -1.40
N GLU A 198 9.00 -4.26 -0.54
CA GLU A 198 9.56 -4.47 0.81
C GLU A 198 8.65 -5.31 1.72
N TYR A 199 7.34 -5.12 1.60
CA TYR A 199 6.35 -5.80 2.45
C TYR A 199 5.66 -6.98 1.75
N TRP A 200 6.04 -7.29 0.52
CA TRP A 200 5.43 -8.37 -0.25
C TRP A 200 5.35 -9.71 0.49
N PRO A 201 6.40 -10.18 1.17
CA PRO A 201 6.34 -11.44 1.92
C PRO A 201 5.26 -11.45 3.01
N ILE A 202 4.95 -10.29 3.60
CA ILE A 202 3.90 -10.14 4.62
C ILE A 202 2.53 -10.05 3.95
N LEU A 203 2.42 -9.23 2.91
CA LEU A 203 1.18 -9.01 2.16
C LEU A 203 0.67 -10.27 1.45
N ALA A 204 1.55 -11.21 1.15
CA ALA A 204 1.23 -12.49 0.53
C ALA A 204 1.23 -13.68 1.53
N SER A 205 1.33 -13.40 2.83
CA SER A 205 1.36 -14.42 3.89
C SER A 205 -0.03 -14.72 4.46
N ALA A 206 -0.10 -15.57 5.46
CA ALA A 206 -1.33 -15.80 6.24
C ALA A 206 -1.86 -14.54 6.95
N GLN A 207 -1.05 -13.48 7.11
CA GLN A 207 -1.45 -12.18 7.66
C GLN A 207 -2.08 -11.25 6.61
N ALA A 208 -2.08 -11.65 5.33
CA ALA A 208 -2.63 -10.87 4.23
C ALA A 208 -4.11 -10.50 4.45
N GLN A 209 -4.90 -11.42 4.99
CA GLN A 209 -6.33 -11.18 5.26
C GLN A 209 -6.52 -10.07 6.31
N GLU A 210 -5.73 -10.06 7.37
CA GLU A 210 -5.80 -9.00 8.39
C GLU A 210 -5.41 -7.65 7.81
N SER A 211 -4.34 -7.61 7.00
CA SER A 211 -3.90 -6.41 6.29
C SER A 211 -4.96 -5.90 5.31
N PHE A 212 -5.62 -6.81 4.59
CA PHE A 212 -6.70 -6.47 3.66
C PHE A 212 -7.93 -5.91 4.40
N LEU A 213 -8.37 -6.54 5.49
CA LEU A 213 -9.48 -6.02 6.29
C LEU A 213 -9.16 -4.64 6.87
N LYS A 214 -7.93 -4.42 7.31
CA LYS A 214 -7.48 -3.09 7.77
C LYS A 214 -7.52 -2.06 6.65
N LEU A 215 -7.15 -2.43 5.42
CA LEU A 215 -7.28 -1.56 4.25
C LEU A 215 -8.74 -1.15 4.03
N LEU A 216 -9.68 -2.10 4.07
CA LEU A 216 -11.11 -1.82 3.91
C LEU A 216 -11.66 -0.90 5.01
N ASP A 217 -11.18 -1.04 6.24
CA ASP A 217 -11.61 -0.19 7.37
C ASP A 217 -11.05 1.25 7.27
N LEU A 218 -9.91 1.42 6.61
CA LEU A 218 -9.23 2.72 6.53
C LEU A 218 -9.62 3.53 5.29
N CYS A 219 -10.10 2.88 4.22
CA CYS A 219 -10.32 3.52 2.92
C CYS A 219 -11.75 3.41 2.46
N ASP A 220 -12.19 4.35 1.63
CA ASP A 220 -13.44 4.21 0.90
C ASP A 220 -13.18 3.32 -0.33
N SER A 221 -13.81 2.13 -0.36
CA SER A 221 -13.53 1.14 -1.38
C SER A 221 -14.75 0.28 -1.71
N ASP A 222 -14.83 -0.18 -2.96
CA ASP A 222 -15.74 -1.22 -3.41
C ASP A 222 -15.09 -2.62 -3.45
N LEU A 223 -13.86 -2.76 -2.95
CA LEU A 223 -13.20 -4.03 -2.73
C LEU A 223 -13.98 -4.90 -1.75
N THR A 224 -14.02 -6.19 -2.01
CA THR A 224 -14.76 -7.17 -1.21
C THR A 224 -13.87 -8.31 -0.73
N ILE A 225 -14.32 -9.04 0.29
CA ILE A 225 -13.65 -10.28 0.74
C ILE A 225 -13.56 -11.30 -0.41
N SER A 226 -14.55 -11.32 -1.31
CA SER A 226 -14.52 -12.20 -2.50
C SER A 226 -13.37 -11.87 -3.45
N ASP A 227 -12.96 -10.59 -3.55
CA ASP A 227 -11.79 -10.21 -4.35
C ASP A 227 -10.51 -10.72 -3.68
N PHE A 228 -10.43 -10.64 -2.34
CA PHE A 228 -9.33 -11.22 -1.58
C PHE A 228 -9.25 -12.75 -1.74
N ASP A 229 -10.39 -13.45 -1.58
CA ASP A 229 -10.44 -14.92 -1.69
C ASP A 229 -10.02 -15.37 -3.10
N ARG A 230 -10.44 -14.62 -4.13
CA ARG A 230 -10.09 -14.91 -5.53
C ARG A 230 -8.60 -14.75 -5.83
N CYS A 231 -7.98 -13.67 -5.32
CA CYS A 231 -6.59 -13.32 -5.66
C CYS A 231 -5.59 -13.80 -4.62
N GLY A 232 -6.01 -14.11 -3.39
CA GLY A 232 -5.11 -14.37 -2.27
C GLY A 232 -4.23 -15.60 -2.46
N GLU A 233 -4.78 -16.71 -2.96
CA GLU A 233 -3.99 -17.92 -3.23
C GLU A 233 -2.98 -17.70 -4.36
N ALA A 234 -3.40 -16.99 -5.40
CA ALA A 234 -2.54 -16.63 -6.52
C ALA A 234 -1.40 -15.69 -6.11
N CYS A 235 -1.68 -14.71 -5.24
CA CYS A 235 -0.66 -13.85 -4.65
C CYS A 235 0.31 -14.62 -3.74
N ALA A 236 -0.18 -15.55 -2.93
CA ALA A 236 0.66 -16.40 -2.09
C ALA A 236 1.56 -17.33 -2.91
N PHE A 237 1.06 -17.84 -4.05
CA PHE A 237 1.87 -18.59 -5.01
C PHE A 237 2.94 -17.70 -5.65
N MET A 238 2.56 -16.50 -6.13
CA MET A 238 3.48 -15.54 -6.74
C MET A 238 4.62 -15.16 -5.78
N ALA A 239 4.33 -15.01 -4.48
CA ALA A 239 5.33 -14.66 -3.47
C ALA A 239 6.40 -15.74 -3.24
N GLN A 240 6.15 -16.97 -3.64
CA GLN A 240 7.15 -18.04 -3.58
C GLN A 240 8.15 -17.96 -4.76
N LEU A 241 7.79 -17.27 -5.84
CA LEU A 241 8.54 -17.22 -7.08
C LEU A 241 9.20 -15.88 -7.34
N VAL A 242 8.60 -14.79 -6.82
CA VAL A 242 9.01 -13.42 -7.14
C VAL A 242 9.21 -12.63 -5.84
N GLU A 243 10.42 -12.10 -5.66
CA GLU A 243 10.77 -11.28 -4.49
C GLU A 243 10.27 -9.83 -4.63
N ASN A 244 10.31 -9.25 -5.84
CA ASN A 244 9.98 -7.87 -6.13
C ASN A 244 8.93 -7.80 -7.26
N PRO A 245 7.65 -8.04 -6.97
CA PRO A 245 6.61 -8.12 -7.99
C PRO A 245 6.17 -6.77 -8.55
N ALA A 246 6.32 -5.66 -7.77
CA ALA A 246 5.81 -4.37 -8.19
C ALA A 246 6.74 -3.70 -9.21
N VAL A 247 6.17 -3.34 -10.34
CA VAL A 247 6.85 -2.74 -11.49
C VAL A 247 6.10 -1.50 -11.96
N ILE A 248 6.84 -0.41 -12.18
CA ILE A 248 6.30 0.81 -12.78
C ILE A 248 6.17 0.61 -14.28
N GLN A 249 4.97 0.76 -14.79
CA GLN A 249 4.71 0.72 -16.23
C GLN A 249 5.22 2.02 -16.86
N GLN A 250 6.27 1.92 -17.68
CA GLN A 250 6.71 3.07 -18.45
C GLN A 250 5.64 3.38 -19.50
N SER A 251 5.07 4.59 -19.44
CA SER A 251 4.22 5.07 -20.54
C SER A 251 5.06 5.06 -21.81
N ALA A 252 4.58 4.37 -22.84
CA ALA A 252 5.14 4.52 -24.17
C ALA A 252 4.97 6.00 -24.53
N ALA A 253 6.05 6.78 -24.44
CA ALA A 253 6.07 8.17 -24.86
C ALA A 253 5.76 8.18 -26.35
N SER A 254 4.53 8.56 -26.69
CA SER A 254 4.07 8.82 -28.05
C SER A 254 4.32 10.27 -28.43
#